data_be4701710f51482c8c8d3fa3844aefc7
#
_entry.id   be4701710f51482c8c8d3fa3844aefc7
#
_cell.length_a   1.000
_cell.length_b   1.000
_cell.length_c   1.000
_cell.angle_alpha   90.00
_cell.angle_beta   90.00
_cell.angle_gamma   90.00
#
_symmetry.space_group_name_H-M   'P 1'
#
loop_
_entity.id
_entity.type
_entity.pdbx_description
1 polymer ?
#
loop_
_entity_poly.entity_id
_entity_poly.type
_entity_poly.pdbx_seq_one_letter_code
_entity_poly.pdbx_strand_id
1 'polypeptide(L)'
;MAQKTVQKSAVEQPEVNIGLIGHVDHGKTTLTKALSGKWTDTHSEELKRGISIKLGYADSSFYKGTTADGEVLYTAKKDDPRLADEAEFLRRVSFVDAPGHETLMATMLSGAALMDGALLMVAANEKCPQPQTREHLMALDTLGAKNIVIVQNKIDLVSEERAVQNFEEIQRFVKGTVAAGAPVIPISAHHDVNLSALIEAIETHIPSRPHDPKANPIMLVARSFDINRPGTRPEKIRGGVIGGSVAQGTLHIGDEIEVSPGVKVEKDGKTKYVPVTTHVTSLMCGEQVLEEATPGGLIAIGTDLDPAVTKADNLVGRVLGYPGRLPPVLDRLEMQVHLLERVVGSSDEAAVEPIKVKEPLMLNAGTATTVGLVMKSANGVVECALKLPVAAQTGSRIALSRRFGGRWRLIGYGVLQ
;
A
#
# COMPACT_ATOMS: atom_id res chain seq x y z
N MET A 1 17.03 28.70 39.49
CA MET A 1 17.01 27.41 38.81
C MET A 1 16.07 27.51 37.63
N ALA A 2 16.62 27.65 36.43
CA ALA A 2 15.81 27.76 35.20
C ALA A 2 15.34 26.34 34.80
N GLN A 3 14.04 26.11 34.80
CA GLN A 3 13.45 24.94 34.20
C GLN A 3 13.76 24.95 32.69
N LYS A 4 14.64 24.07 32.25
CA LYS A 4 14.78 23.72 30.82
C LYS A 4 13.45 23.09 30.39
N THR A 5 12.65 23.85 29.69
CA THR A 5 11.54 23.31 28.89
C THR A 5 12.15 22.40 27.84
N VAL A 6 12.05 21.10 28.05
CA VAL A 6 12.35 20.12 27.02
C VAL A 6 11.26 20.31 25.97
N GLN A 7 11.61 20.96 24.84
CA GLN A 7 10.78 20.89 23.65
C GLN A 7 10.69 19.41 23.29
N LYS A 8 9.55 18.77 23.59
CA LYS A 8 9.15 17.49 22.99
C LYS A 8 9.14 17.73 21.49
N SER A 9 10.12 17.19 20.77
CA SER A 9 10.01 17.12 19.32
C SER A 9 8.72 16.36 19.04
N ALA A 10 7.76 17.03 18.39
CA ALA A 10 6.55 16.39 17.94
C ALA A 10 6.97 15.17 17.13
N VAL A 11 6.44 14.01 17.51
CA VAL A 11 6.68 12.77 16.77
C VAL A 11 5.89 12.90 15.47
N GLU A 12 6.58 13.03 14.36
CA GLU A 12 5.97 13.26 13.07
C GLU A 12 5.57 11.92 12.44
N GLN A 13 4.27 11.70 12.34
CA GLN A 13 3.71 10.59 11.60
C GLN A 13 3.94 10.84 10.09
N PRO A 14 4.22 9.80 9.26
CA PRO A 14 4.23 9.96 7.81
C PRO A 14 2.90 10.48 7.28
N GLU A 15 2.96 11.46 6.39
CA GLU A 15 1.77 12.12 5.83
C GLU A 15 1.20 11.38 4.60
N VAL A 16 2.03 10.55 3.94
CA VAL A 16 1.68 9.82 2.72
C VAL A 16 2.27 8.42 2.70
N ASN A 17 1.56 7.52 2.05
CA ASN A 17 2.02 6.18 1.72
C ASN A 17 2.40 6.11 0.24
N ILE A 18 3.65 5.83 -0.07
CA ILE A 18 4.18 5.75 -1.42
C ILE A 18 4.48 4.31 -1.77
N GLY A 19 3.76 3.75 -2.74
CA GLY A 19 3.98 2.40 -3.21
C GLY A 19 5.20 2.30 -4.12
N LEU A 20 6.07 1.31 -3.87
CA LEU A 20 7.09 0.93 -4.84
C LEU A 20 6.59 -0.27 -5.64
N ILE A 21 6.40 -0.06 -6.93
CA ILE A 21 5.86 -1.05 -7.85
C ILE A 21 6.77 -1.23 -9.08
N GLY A 22 6.68 -2.36 -9.72
CA GLY A 22 7.52 -2.69 -10.88
C GLY A 22 7.97 -4.14 -10.85
N HIS A 23 8.71 -4.55 -11.87
CA HIS A 23 9.18 -5.92 -12.03
C HIS A 23 10.11 -6.38 -10.90
N VAL A 24 10.28 -7.69 -10.74
CA VAL A 24 11.34 -8.26 -9.88
C VAL A 24 12.69 -7.72 -10.35
N ASP A 25 13.61 -7.51 -9.44
CA ASP A 25 14.98 -7.00 -9.69
C ASP A 25 15.07 -5.57 -10.27
N HIS A 26 13.99 -4.82 -10.43
CA HIS A 26 14.05 -3.40 -10.81
C HIS A 26 14.60 -2.48 -9.70
N GLY A 27 14.89 -3.03 -8.50
CA GLY A 27 15.56 -2.33 -7.41
C GLY A 27 14.63 -1.60 -6.43
N LYS A 28 13.37 -2.06 -6.27
CA LYS A 28 12.41 -1.49 -5.31
C LYS A 28 12.96 -1.48 -3.88
N THR A 29 13.34 -2.64 -3.36
CA THR A 29 13.89 -2.79 -1.99
C THR A 29 15.22 -2.04 -1.83
N THR A 30 16.06 -1.98 -2.88
CA THR A 30 17.29 -1.19 -2.87
C THR A 30 17.02 0.30 -2.75
N LEU A 31 16.03 0.82 -3.49
CA LEU A 31 15.61 2.21 -3.39
C LEU A 31 15.00 2.52 -2.02
N THR A 32 14.16 1.64 -1.48
CA THR A 32 13.63 1.78 -0.13
C THR A 32 14.77 1.92 0.89
N LYS A 33 15.78 1.07 0.81
CA LYS A 33 16.97 1.16 1.67
C LYS A 33 17.74 2.47 1.49
N ALA A 34 17.95 2.89 0.25
CA ALA A 34 18.68 4.13 -0.05
C ALA A 34 17.97 5.38 0.55
N LEU A 35 16.63 5.42 0.51
CA LEU A 35 15.83 6.53 1.02
C LEU A 35 15.55 6.44 2.53
N SER A 36 15.36 5.24 3.10
CA SER A 36 14.96 5.07 4.51
C SER A 36 16.05 4.56 5.43
N GLY A 37 17.15 4.07 4.88
CA GLY A 37 18.19 3.35 5.65
C GLY A 37 17.78 1.95 6.10
N LYS A 38 16.53 1.51 5.85
CA LYS A 38 16.00 0.22 6.29
C LYS A 38 15.85 -0.76 5.13
N TRP A 39 16.21 -2.02 5.38
CA TRP A 39 15.96 -3.13 4.47
C TRP A 39 14.59 -3.74 4.77
N THR A 40 13.70 -3.80 3.78
CA THR A 40 12.31 -4.27 3.96
C THR A 40 12.16 -5.78 3.89
N ASP A 41 13.04 -6.50 3.19
CA ASP A 41 13.04 -7.97 3.10
C ASP A 41 13.64 -8.59 4.38
N THR A 42 12.81 -8.79 5.39
CA THR A 42 13.24 -9.32 6.71
C THR A 42 12.79 -10.74 6.98
N HIS A 43 11.89 -11.29 6.16
CA HIS A 43 11.38 -12.66 6.33
C HIS A 43 12.42 -13.70 5.87
N SER A 44 12.58 -14.78 6.66
CA SER A 44 13.54 -15.85 6.34
C SER A 44 13.33 -16.51 4.97
N GLU A 45 12.09 -16.55 4.47
CA GLU A 45 11.77 -17.03 3.13
C GLU A 45 12.09 -16.02 2.03
N GLU A 46 11.91 -14.72 2.30
CA GLU A 46 12.27 -13.62 1.41
C GLU A 46 13.79 -13.60 1.19
N LEU A 47 14.56 -13.70 2.29
CA LEU A 47 16.03 -13.78 2.24
C LEU A 47 16.54 -15.02 1.49
N LYS A 48 15.85 -16.18 1.60
CA LYS A 48 16.22 -17.41 0.89
C LYS A 48 15.93 -17.36 -0.60
N ARG A 49 14.86 -16.71 -1.01
CA ARG A 49 14.37 -16.67 -2.40
C ARG A 49 14.81 -15.41 -3.15
N GLY A 50 15.30 -14.38 -2.44
CA GLY A 50 15.65 -13.08 -3.00
C GLY A 50 14.46 -12.30 -3.58
N ILE A 51 13.24 -12.55 -3.07
CA ILE A 51 12.01 -11.88 -3.51
C ILE A 51 11.17 -11.47 -2.30
N SER A 52 10.55 -10.29 -2.36
CA SER A 52 9.56 -9.85 -1.37
C SER A 52 8.27 -10.67 -1.51
N ILE A 53 7.77 -11.22 -0.41
CA ILE A 53 6.56 -12.04 -0.36
C ILE A 53 5.40 -11.30 0.31
N LYS A 54 5.70 -10.56 1.38
CA LYS A 54 4.76 -9.69 2.09
C LYS A 54 5.01 -8.23 1.72
N LEU A 55 4.05 -7.36 2.05
CA LEU A 55 4.27 -5.93 1.95
C LEU A 55 5.36 -5.52 2.94
N GLY A 56 6.44 -4.94 2.43
CA GLY A 56 7.48 -4.32 3.23
C GLY A 56 7.14 -2.87 3.53
N TYR A 57 7.60 -2.35 4.67
CA TYR A 57 7.31 -0.98 5.08
C TYR A 57 8.54 -0.30 5.64
N ALA A 58 8.78 0.94 5.22
CA ALA A 58 9.85 1.76 5.74
C ALA A 58 9.49 3.24 5.67
N ASP A 59 9.75 3.97 6.75
CA ASP A 59 9.53 5.41 6.80
C ASP A 59 10.82 6.16 6.50
N SER A 60 10.68 7.32 5.86
CA SER A 60 11.76 8.25 5.59
C SER A 60 11.32 9.69 5.85
N SER A 61 12.22 10.50 6.37
CA SER A 61 12.03 11.95 6.50
C SER A 61 12.76 12.66 5.38
N PHE A 62 12.09 13.61 4.74
CA PHE A 62 12.68 14.40 3.67
C PHE A 62 13.05 15.79 4.16
N TYR A 63 14.17 16.27 3.66
CA TYR A 63 14.77 17.56 4.01
C TYR A 63 15.19 18.29 2.75
N LYS A 64 15.24 19.63 2.86
CA LYS A 64 15.73 20.52 1.83
C LYS A 64 16.79 21.44 2.43
N GLY A 65 17.82 21.75 1.68
CA GLY A 65 18.85 22.70 2.08
C GLY A 65 19.65 23.18 0.89
N THR A 66 20.72 23.91 1.16
CA THR A 66 21.59 24.49 0.13
C THR A 66 22.99 23.91 0.26
N THR A 67 23.61 23.55 -0.85
CA THR A 67 25.01 23.11 -0.89
C THR A 67 25.97 24.30 -0.80
N ALA A 68 27.25 24.04 -0.58
CA ALA A 68 28.28 25.08 -0.55
C ALA A 68 28.36 25.91 -1.86
N ASP A 69 27.96 25.31 -2.98
CA ASP A 69 27.94 25.97 -4.30
C ASP A 69 26.64 26.74 -4.56
N GLY A 70 25.71 26.77 -3.57
CA GLY A 70 24.43 27.49 -3.67
C GLY A 70 23.32 26.71 -4.38
N GLU A 71 23.51 25.42 -4.69
CA GLU A 71 22.49 24.58 -5.30
C GLU A 71 21.50 24.05 -4.26
N VAL A 72 20.23 23.90 -4.65
CA VAL A 72 19.21 23.30 -3.80
C VAL A 72 19.40 21.78 -3.78
N LEU A 73 19.45 21.21 -2.57
CA LEU A 73 19.58 19.77 -2.35
C LEU A 73 18.37 19.24 -1.57
N TYR A 74 17.69 18.26 -2.14
CA TYR A 74 16.71 17.45 -1.44
C TYR A 74 17.37 16.15 -0.95
N THR A 75 17.16 15.77 0.30
CA THR A 75 17.84 14.63 0.92
C THR A 75 16.95 13.92 1.92
N ALA A 76 17.23 12.63 2.15
CA ALA A 76 16.61 11.82 3.20
C ALA A 76 17.44 11.84 4.51
N LYS A 77 18.53 12.61 4.56
CA LYS A 77 19.46 12.67 5.71
C LYS A 77 19.47 14.07 6.27
N LYS A 78 19.09 14.25 7.55
CA LYS A 78 19.13 15.55 8.22
C LYS A 78 20.53 16.17 8.21
N ASP A 79 21.54 15.34 8.47
CA ASP A 79 22.95 15.74 8.56
C ASP A 79 23.69 15.30 7.27
N ASP A 80 23.14 15.65 6.08
CA ASP A 80 23.79 15.34 4.82
C ASP A 80 25.07 16.15 4.65
N PRO A 81 26.25 15.52 4.47
CA PRO A 81 27.52 16.24 4.40
C PRO A 81 27.67 17.19 3.22
N ARG A 82 26.76 17.15 2.25
CA ARG A 82 26.74 18.07 1.09
C ARG A 82 26.07 19.39 1.41
N LEU A 83 25.34 19.51 2.53
CA LEU A 83 24.66 20.72 2.94
C LEU A 83 25.66 21.70 3.57
N ALA A 84 25.51 22.99 3.23
CA ALA A 84 26.26 24.06 3.82
C ALA A 84 25.67 24.54 5.15
N ASP A 85 24.34 24.47 5.28
CA ASP A 85 23.56 24.93 6.41
C ASP A 85 22.66 23.81 6.95
N GLU A 86 21.94 24.09 8.06
CA GLU A 86 20.96 23.16 8.63
C GLU A 86 19.82 22.91 7.65
N ALA A 87 19.49 21.64 7.45
CA ALA A 87 18.43 21.22 6.54
C ALA A 87 17.04 21.57 7.10
N GLU A 88 16.20 22.16 6.27
CA GLU A 88 14.78 22.35 6.53
C GLU A 88 14.07 20.98 6.42
N PHE A 89 13.32 20.61 7.47
CA PHE A 89 12.44 19.44 7.41
C PHE A 89 11.24 19.74 6.51
N LEU A 90 10.96 18.87 5.55
CA LEU A 90 9.80 18.97 4.66
C LEU A 90 8.62 18.18 5.19
N ARG A 91 8.76 16.86 5.20
CA ARG A 91 7.76 15.93 5.72
C ARG A 91 8.34 14.53 5.90
N ARG A 92 7.57 13.67 6.56
CA ARG A 92 7.84 12.25 6.65
C ARG A 92 6.92 11.47 5.71
N VAL A 93 7.46 10.46 5.05
CA VAL A 93 6.75 9.59 4.12
C VAL A 93 6.92 8.12 4.52
N SER A 94 5.95 7.29 4.20
CA SER A 94 6.04 5.84 4.37
C SER A 94 6.10 5.16 3.01
N PHE A 95 7.09 4.31 2.80
CA PHE A 95 7.22 3.47 1.63
C PHE A 95 6.55 2.13 1.85
N VAL A 96 5.71 1.74 0.88
CA VAL A 96 5.06 0.43 0.82
C VAL A 96 5.75 -0.36 -0.30
N ASP A 97 6.65 -1.25 0.07
CA ASP A 97 7.37 -2.10 -0.88
C ASP A 97 6.48 -3.29 -1.29
N ALA A 98 5.93 -3.21 -2.50
CA ALA A 98 5.01 -4.23 -3.01
C ALA A 98 5.78 -5.37 -3.68
N PRO A 99 5.37 -6.65 -3.44
CA PRO A 99 6.03 -7.79 -4.07
C PRO A 99 5.90 -7.72 -5.59
N GLY A 100 7.03 -7.91 -6.29
CA GLY A 100 7.09 -7.85 -7.75
C GLY A 100 6.68 -9.14 -8.46
N HIS A 101 6.46 -10.25 -7.75
CA HIS A 101 6.21 -11.54 -8.36
C HIS A 101 4.73 -11.72 -8.74
N GLU A 102 4.47 -12.26 -9.95
CA GLU A 102 3.10 -12.41 -10.51
C GLU A 102 2.12 -13.21 -9.63
N THR A 103 2.60 -14.16 -8.82
CA THR A 103 1.75 -14.97 -7.93
C THR A 103 1.24 -14.17 -6.73
N LEU A 104 1.78 -12.97 -6.49
CA LEU A 104 1.46 -12.11 -5.34
C LEU A 104 0.60 -10.90 -5.72
N MET A 105 -0.06 -10.95 -6.90
CA MET A 105 -0.91 -9.87 -7.38
C MET A 105 -2.00 -9.46 -6.37
N ALA A 106 -2.62 -10.42 -5.68
CA ALA A 106 -3.62 -10.12 -4.65
C ALA A 106 -3.04 -9.31 -3.48
N THR A 107 -1.81 -9.63 -3.05
CA THR A 107 -1.08 -8.87 -2.03
C THR A 107 -0.75 -7.47 -2.52
N MET A 108 -0.32 -7.34 -3.77
CA MET A 108 -0.04 -6.06 -4.41
C MET A 108 -1.31 -5.18 -4.48
N LEU A 109 -2.45 -5.74 -4.92
CA LEU A 109 -3.74 -5.02 -4.98
C LEU A 109 -4.21 -4.55 -3.60
N SER A 110 -4.07 -5.41 -2.57
CA SER A 110 -4.38 -5.03 -1.18
C SER A 110 -3.44 -3.93 -0.66
N GLY A 111 -2.16 -3.98 -1.03
CA GLY A 111 -1.20 -2.94 -0.70
C GLY A 111 -1.47 -1.62 -1.41
N ALA A 112 -1.84 -1.70 -2.70
CA ALA A 112 -2.15 -0.51 -3.50
C ALA A 112 -3.35 0.29 -2.95
N ALA A 113 -4.27 -0.35 -2.24
CA ALA A 113 -5.37 0.31 -1.56
C ALA A 113 -4.91 1.23 -0.40
N LEU A 114 -3.69 1.05 0.09
CA LEU A 114 -3.09 1.88 1.16
C LEU A 114 -2.26 3.05 0.61
N MET A 115 -2.00 3.07 -0.71
CA MET A 115 -1.06 4.01 -1.34
C MET A 115 -1.75 5.33 -1.71
N ASP A 116 -1.08 6.44 -1.45
CA ASP A 116 -1.46 7.81 -1.88
C ASP A 116 -0.86 8.16 -3.23
N GLY A 117 0.29 7.58 -3.51
CA GLY A 117 1.01 7.69 -4.77
C GLY A 117 1.91 6.47 -4.99
N ALA A 118 2.56 6.41 -6.14
CA ALA A 118 3.41 5.29 -6.49
C ALA A 118 4.67 5.70 -7.24
N LEU A 119 5.76 4.98 -6.96
CA LEU A 119 6.98 4.99 -7.75
C LEU A 119 6.97 3.77 -8.68
N LEU A 120 6.80 4.00 -9.98
CA LEU A 120 6.87 2.94 -10.99
C LEU A 120 8.33 2.72 -11.39
N MET A 121 8.91 1.63 -10.88
CA MET A 121 10.32 1.28 -11.12
C MET A 121 10.52 0.58 -12.44
N VAL A 122 11.45 1.08 -13.26
CA VAL A 122 11.88 0.47 -14.53
C VAL A 122 13.41 0.42 -14.54
N ALA A 123 13.97 -0.75 -14.81
CA ALA A 123 15.43 -0.89 -14.94
C ALA A 123 15.90 -0.50 -16.35
N ALA A 124 16.88 0.39 -16.45
CA ALA A 124 17.39 0.92 -17.72
C ALA A 124 18.07 -0.14 -18.59
N ASN A 125 18.63 -1.18 -17.96
CA ASN A 125 19.30 -2.29 -18.65
C ASN A 125 18.33 -3.31 -19.26
N GLU A 126 17.02 -3.18 -18.99
CA GLU A 126 16.00 -4.09 -19.51
C GLU A 126 15.07 -3.37 -20.49
N LYS A 127 14.40 -4.15 -21.35
CA LYS A 127 13.37 -3.62 -22.26
C LYS A 127 12.11 -3.24 -21.47
N CYS A 128 11.53 -2.08 -21.73
CA CYS A 128 10.27 -1.63 -21.13
C CYS A 128 9.10 -1.80 -22.12
N PRO A 129 7.93 -2.31 -21.62
CA PRO A 129 7.69 -2.84 -20.27
C PRO A 129 8.08 -4.30 -20.10
N GLN A 130 8.45 -4.68 -18.87
CA GLN A 130 8.44 -6.06 -18.43
C GLN A 130 7.02 -6.51 -18.07
N PRO A 131 6.70 -7.82 -18.08
CA PRO A 131 5.33 -8.30 -17.82
C PRO A 131 4.72 -7.77 -16.52
N GLN A 132 5.43 -7.85 -15.41
CA GLN A 132 4.92 -7.38 -14.10
C GLN A 132 4.84 -5.85 -14.00
N THR A 133 5.72 -5.11 -14.70
CA THR A 133 5.61 -3.65 -14.79
C THR A 133 4.27 -3.25 -15.42
N ARG A 134 3.86 -3.97 -16.47
CA ARG A 134 2.55 -3.78 -17.10
C ARG A 134 1.40 -4.14 -16.16
N GLU A 135 1.48 -5.29 -15.49
CA GLU A 135 0.47 -5.74 -14.52
C GLU A 135 0.27 -4.72 -13.40
N HIS A 136 1.35 -4.20 -12.84
CA HIS A 136 1.32 -3.25 -11.75
C HIS A 136 0.73 -1.88 -12.18
N LEU A 137 1.09 -1.40 -13.36
CA LEU A 137 0.52 -0.15 -13.89
C LEU A 137 -0.99 -0.30 -14.11
N MET A 138 -1.44 -1.42 -14.68
CA MET A 138 -2.86 -1.70 -14.86
C MET A 138 -3.61 -1.84 -13.53
N ALA A 139 -2.96 -2.38 -12.49
CA ALA A 139 -3.55 -2.43 -11.15
C ALA A 139 -3.72 -1.03 -10.55
N LEU A 140 -2.74 -0.14 -10.69
CA LEU A 140 -2.88 1.27 -10.28
C LEU A 140 -4.02 1.98 -11.04
N ASP A 141 -4.13 1.75 -12.34
CA ASP A 141 -5.21 2.31 -13.18
C ASP A 141 -6.58 1.82 -12.69
N THR A 142 -6.70 0.52 -12.45
CA THR A 142 -7.90 -0.13 -11.90
C THR A 142 -8.31 0.48 -10.57
N LEU A 143 -7.38 0.75 -9.67
CA LEU A 143 -7.63 1.33 -8.35
C LEU A 143 -7.79 2.86 -8.40
N GLY A 144 -7.50 3.48 -9.55
CA GLY A 144 -7.64 4.93 -9.75
C GLY A 144 -6.55 5.75 -9.08
N ALA A 145 -5.35 5.20 -8.96
CA ALA A 145 -4.17 5.94 -8.50
C ALA A 145 -3.89 7.13 -9.41
N LYS A 146 -3.52 8.29 -8.83
CA LYS A 146 -3.34 9.52 -9.61
C LYS A 146 -1.92 10.07 -9.54
N ASN A 147 -1.21 9.85 -8.46
CA ASN A 147 0.07 10.47 -8.17
C ASN A 147 1.19 9.46 -8.45
N ILE A 148 1.77 9.52 -9.65
CA ILE A 148 2.78 8.56 -10.10
C ILE A 148 4.05 9.30 -10.49
N VAL A 149 5.19 8.80 -10.02
CA VAL A 149 6.53 9.16 -10.48
C VAL A 149 7.16 7.89 -11.06
N ILE A 150 7.76 8.00 -12.24
CA ILE A 150 8.45 6.89 -12.89
C ILE A 150 9.94 6.98 -12.56
N VAL A 151 10.50 5.89 -12.09
CA VAL A 151 11.91 5.81 -11.70
C VAL A 151 12.65 4.92 -12.68
N GLN A 152 13.50 5.53 -13.51
CA GLN A 152 14.41 4.82 -14.39
C GLN A 152 15.68 4.47 -13.60
N ASN A 153 15.71 3.26 -13.05
CA ASN A 153 16.81 2.81 -12.17
C ASN A 153 17.90 2.07 -12.92
N LYS A 154 19.05 1.87 -12.28
CA LYS A 154 20.23 1.15 -12.80
C LYS A 154 20.89 1.83 -14.02
N ILE A 155 20.86 3.17 -14.06
CA ILE A 155 21.52 3.92 -15.14
C ILE A 155 23.03 3.71 -15.16
N ASP A 156 23.62 3.31 -14.04
CA ASP A 156 25.04 2.95 -13.90
C ASP A 156 25.45 1.70 -14.69
N LEU A 157 24.50 0.85 -15.10
CA LEU A 157 24.75 -0.39 -15.84
C LEU A 157 24.64 -0.24 -17.36
N VAL A 158 24.35 0.96 -17.86
CA VAL A 158 24.07 1.19 -19.29
C VAL A 158 24.80 2.41 -19.83
N SER A 159 24.96 2.47 -21.17
CA SER A 159 25.40 3.69 -21.81
C SER A 159 24.29 4.74 -21.86
N GLU A 160 24.68 5.99 -22.13
CA GLU A 160 23.73 7.11 -22.27
C GLU A 160 22.70 6.83 -23.37
N GLU A 161 23.12 6.30 -24.52
CA GLU A 161 22.24 5.96 -25.65
C GLU A 161 21.20 4.92 -25.24
N ARG A 162 21.60 3.89 -24.45
CA ARG A 162 20.66 2.88 -23.95
C ARG A 162 19.69 3.49 -22.93
N ALA A 163 20.15 4.38 -22.07
CA ALA A 163 19.29 5.08 -21.12
C ALA A 163 18.23 5.93 -21.83
N VAL A 164 18.62 6.69 -22.86
CA VAL A 164 17.68 7.47 -23.71
C VAL A 164 16.70 6.54 -24.45
N GLN A 165 17.17 5.45 -25.04
CA GLN A 165 16.28 4.48 -25.68
C GLN A 165 15.26 3.89 -24.70
N ASN A 166 15.69 3.54 -23.48
CA ASN A 166 14.79 3.03 -22.45
C ASN A 166 13.78 4.10 -22.01
N PHE A 167 14.18 5.37 -21.89
CA PHE A 167 13.27 6.48 -21.64
C PHE A 167 12.18 6.56 -22.73
N GLU A 168 12.50 6.43 -24.00
CA GLU A 168 11.53 6.40 -25.09
C GLU A 168 10.60 5.17 -25.01
N GLU A 169 11.14 4.01 -24.61
CA GLU A 169 10.34 2.82 -24.33
C GLU A 169 9.31 3.07 -23.23
N ILE A 170 9.74 3.73 -22.13
CA ILE A 170 8.86 4.12 -21.00
C ILE A 170 7.77 5.07 -21.49
N GLN A 171 8.10 6.14 -22.22
CA GLN A 171 7.13 7.11 -22.73
C GLN A 171 6.08 6.45 -23.64
N ARG A 172 6.49 5.52 -24.49
CA ARG A 172 5.57 4.75 -25.34
C ARG A 172 4.66 3.84 -24.52
N PHE A 173 5.20 3.21 -23.48
CA PHE A 173 4.47 2.30 -22.61
C PHE A 173 3.39 2.99 -21.80
N VAL A 174 3.67 4.16 -21.21
CA VAL A 174 2.73 4.86 -20.33
C VAL A 174 1.69 5.69 -21.07
N LYS A 175 1.84 5.85 -22.38
CA LYS A 175 0.91 6.62 -23.22
C LYS A 175 -0.50 6.04 -23.13
N GLY A 176 -1.47 6.88 -22.75
CA GLY A 176 -2.88 6.47 -22.60
C GLY A 176 -3.21 5.74 -21.29
N THR A 177 -2.28 5.68 -20.34
CA THR A 177 -2.49 5.12 -19.00
C THR A 177 -2.55 6.22 -17.94
N VAL A 178 -2.84 5.86 -16.69
CA VAL A 178 -2.79 6.79 -15.52
C VAL A 178 -1.41 7.41 -15.28
N ALA A 179 -0.34 6.80 -15.81
CA ALA A 179 1.02 7.33 -15.72
C ALA A 179 1.41 8.22 -16.92
N ALA A 180 0.45 8.52 -17.82
CA ALA A 180 0.72 9.44 -18.94
C ALA A 180 1.07 10.83 -18.41
N GLY A 181 2.26 11.35 -18.84
CA GLY A 181 2.75 12.65 -18.36
C GLY A 181 3.42 12.62 -16.98
N ALA A 182 3.53 11.47 -16.31
CA ALA A 182 4.30 11.35 -15.09
C ALA A 182 5.80 11.63 -15.35
N PRO A 183 6.50 12.33 -14.44
CA PRO A 183 7.93 12.57 -14.58
C PRO A 183 8.71 11.26 -14.56
N VAL A 184 9.76 11.17 -15.39
CA VAL A 184 10.68 10.04 -15.41
C VAL A 184 12.01 10.51 -14.84
N ILE A 185 12.43 9.94 -13.71
CA ILE A 185 13.64 10.33 -13.02
C ILE A 185 14.69 9.22 -13.17
N PRO A 186 15.80 9.48 -13.89
CA PRO A 186 16.90 8.53 -14.01
C PRO A 186 17.72 8.50 -12.72
N ILE A 187 17.94 7.30 -12.14
CA ILE A 187 18.71 7.13 -10.90
C ILE A 187 19.60 5.89 -10.92
N SER A 188 20.57 5.87 -10.01
CA SER A 188 21.17 4.63 -9.52
C SER A 188 20.91 4.51 -8.03
N ALA A 189 19.95 3.68 -7.64
CA ALA A 189 19.62 3.45 -6.23
C ALA A 189 20.77 2.75 -5.47
N HIS A 190 21.63 2.01 -6.16
CA HIS A 190 22.77 1.33 -5.56
C HIS A 190 23.91 2.29 -5.21
N HIS A 191 24.10 3.33 -6.01
CA HIS A 191 25.17 4.31 -5.88
C HIS A 191 24.68 5.68 -5.34
N ASP A 192 23.44 5.79 -4.87
CA ASP A 192 22.80 7.02 -4.38
C ASP A 192 22.84 8.17 -5.41
N VAL A 193 22.87 7.84 -6.75
CA VAL A 193 22.94 8.85 -7.80
C VAL A 193 21.55 9.39 -8.10
N ASN A 194 21.45 10.72 -8.17
CA ASN A 194 20.26 11.50 -8.53
C ASN A 194 19.05 11.30 -7.61
N LEU A 195 19.27 10.89 -6.35
CA LEU A 195 18.18 10.75 -5.37
C LEU A 195 17.58 12.09 -4.98
N SER A 196 18.33 13.19 -5.06
CA SER A 196 17.81 14.54 -4.81
C SER A 196 16.69 14.90 -5.76
N ALA A 197 16.88 14.70 -7.07
CA ALA A 197 15.84 14.94 -8.07
C ALA A 197 14.62 14.00 -7.90
N LEU A 198 14.84 12.77 -7.44
CA LEU A 198 13.73 11.87 -7.11
C LEU A 198 12.92 12.38 -5.93
N ILE A 199 13.57 12.83 -4.84
CA ILE A 199 12.87 13.39 -3.66
C ILE A 199 12.11 14.67 -4.06
N GLU A 200 12.71 15.56 -4.85
CA GLU A 200 12.03 16.75 -5.38
C GLU A 200 10.78 16.38 -6.21
N ALA A 201 10.89 15.36 -7.07
CA ALA A 201 9.75 14.86 -7.85
C ALA A 201 8.65 14.28 -6.96
N ILE A 202 8.99 13.55 -5.89
CA ILE A 202 8.04 13.03 -4.90
C ILE A 202 7.31 14.20 -4.21
N GLU A 203 8.05 15.22 -3.75
CA GLU A 203 7.48 16.39 -3.09
C GLU A 203 6.52 17.17 -4.01
N THR A 204 6.83 17.23 -5.29
CA THR A 204 6.04 17.98 -6.28
C THR A 204 4.82 17.22 -6.76
N HIS A 205 4.92 15.90 -6.96
CA HIS A 205 3.90 15.11 -7.66
C HIS A 205 3.08 14.18 -6.76
N ILE A 206 3.51 13.95 -5.51
CA ILE A 206 2.78 13.11 -4.56
C ILE A 206 2.42 13.96 -3.32
N PRO A 207 1.38 14.79 -3.40
CA PRO A 207 0.98 15.66 -2.29
C PRO A 207 0.37 14.85 -1.14
N SER A 208 0.44 15.42 0.08
CA SER A 208 -0.28 14.91 1.24
C SER A 208 -1.79 14.99 1.02
N ARG A 209 -2.53 14.02 1.52
CA ARG A 209 -4.01 14.04 1.43
C ARG A 209 -4.58 15.16 2.31
N PRO A 210 -5.64 15.84 1.85
CA PRO A 210 -6.41 16.70 2.74
C PRO A 210 -6.91 15.89 3.95
N HIS A 211 -6.66 16.40 5.15
CA HIS A 211 -7.08 15.78 6.39
C HIS A 211 -8.27 16.55 6.98
N ASP A 212 -9.39 15.85 7.24
CA ASP A 212 -10.49 16.36 8.04
C ASP A 212 -10.48 15.67 9.42
N PRO A 213 -10.01 16.33 10.47
CA PRO A 213 -9.94 15.74 11.81
C PRO A 213 -11.33 15.48 12.43
N LYS A 214 -12.41 16.05 11.87
CA LYS A 214 -13.79 15.84 12.31
C LYS A 214 -14.48 14.65 11.63
N ALA A 215 -13.87 14.10 10.58
CA ALA A 215 -14.39 12.91 9.92
C ALA A 215 -14.32 11.71 10.88
N ASN A 216 -15.32 10.81 10.81
CA ASN A 216 -15.23 9.56 11.55
C ASN A 216 -14.00 8.76 11.08
N PRO A 217 -13.17 8.25 12.01
CA PRO A 217 -11.97 7.54 11.62
C PRO A 217 -12.31 6.25 10.88
N ILE A 218 -11.58 6.01 9.80
CA ILE A 218 -11.58 4.75 9.05
C ILE A 218 -10.14 4.34 8.84
N MET A 219 -9.78 3.16 9.32
CA MET A 219 -8.49 2.54 9.08
C MET A 219 -8.66 1.24 8.32
N LEU A 220 -7.86 1.05 7.28
CA LEU A 220 -7.77 -0.19 6.52
C LEU A 220 -6.75 -1.11 7.17
N VAL A 221 -7.19 -2.30 7.60
CA VAL A 221 -6.34 -3.26 8.31
C VAL A 221 -5.51 -4.05 7.30
N ALA A 222 -4.19 -3.90 7.38
CA ALA A 222 -3.21 -4.58 6.54
C ALA A 222 -2.50 -5.73 7.27
N ARG A 223 -2.40 -5.67 8.60
CA ARG A 223 -1.75 -6.66 9.45
C ARG A 223 -2.51 -6.85 10.76
N SER A 224 -2.37 -8.01 11.36
CA SER A 224 -2.71 -8.22 12.76
C SER A 224 -1.84 -9.31 13.37
N PHE A 225 -1.41 -9.13 14.63
CA PHE A 225 -0.47 -10.05 15.26
C PHE A 225 -0.55 -10.05 16.79
N ASP A 226 -0.05 -11.12 17.37
CA ASP A 226 0.20 -11.28 18.78
C ASP A 226 1.67 -10.90 19.06
N ILE A 227 1.88 -9.98 20.00
CA ILE A 227 3.22 -9.51 20.42
C ILE A 227 3.76 -10.26 21.64
N ASN A 228 2.98 -11.16 22.22
CA ASN A 228 3.38 -11.90 23.40
C ASN A 228 4.37 -13.01 23.04
N ARG A 229 5.41 -13.14 23.83
CA ARG A 229 6.38 -14.23 23.67
C ARG A 229 5.80 -15.54 24.19
N PRO A 230 6.12 -16.69 23.60
CA PRO A 230 5.75 -18.00 24.17
C PRO A 230 6.20 -18.11 25.63
N GLY A 231 5.31 -18.57 26.51
CA GLY A 231 5.57 -18.67 27.95
C GLY A 231 5.36 -17.38 28.76
N THR A 232 4.82 -16.32 28.14
CA THR A 232 4.39 -15.12 28.89
C THR A 232 3.33 -15.51 29.93
N ARG A 233 3.51 -15.06 31.18
CA ARG A 233 2.53 -15.30 32.26
C ARG A 233 1.21 -14.62 31.97
N PRO A 234 0.05 -15.20 32.35
CA PRO A 234 -1.28 -14.64 32.05
C PRO A 234 -1.43 -13.15 32.43
N GLU A 235 -0.90 -12.75 33.59
CA GLU A 235 -1.00 -11.37 34.12
C GLU A 235 -0.17 -10.35 33.33
N LYS A 236 0.73 -10.83 32.45
CA LYS A 236 1.61 -10.01 31.60
C LYS A 236 1.23 -10.05 30.13
N ILE A 237 0.18 -10.80 29.79
CA ILE A 237 -0.30 -10.86 28.41
C ILE A 237 -0.84 -9.48 28.01
N ARG A 238 -0.33 -8.97 26.93
CA ARG A 238 -0.83 -7.75 26.26
C ARG A 238 -1.86 -8.15 25.24
N GLY A 239 -2.85 -7.31 25.02
CA GLY A 239 -3.85 -7.51 23.98
C GLY A 239 -3.25 -7.53 22.57
N GLY A 240 -4.06 -7.97 21.61
CA GLY A 240 -3.64 -8.10 20.23
C GLY A 240 -3.35 -6.75 19.57
N VAL A 241 -2.52 -6.76 18.53
CA VAL A 241 -2.15 -5.57 17.77
C VAL A 241 -2.75 -5.62 16.38
N ILE A 242 -3.30 -4.48 15.94
CA ILE A 242 -3.85 -4.27 14.60
C ILE A 242 -3.01 -3.23 13.88
N GLY A 243 -2.49 -3.56 12.70
CA GLY A 243 -1.69 -2.69 11.86
C GLY A 243 -2.40 -2.31 10.57
N GLY A 244 -2.27 -1.07 10.14
CA GLY A 244 -2.85 -0.61 8.90
C GLY A 244 -2.63 0.88 8.64
N SER A 245 -3.39 1.46 7.73
CA SER A 245 -3.32 2.89 7.43
C SER A 245 -4.66 3.56 7.70
N VAL A 246 -4.62 4.68 8.41
CA VAL A 246 -5.78 5.54 8.59
C VAL A 246 -6.10 6.22 7.26
N ALA A 247 -7.30 6.00 6.74
CA ALA A 247 -7.75 6.56 5.47
C ALA A 247 -8.43 7.92 5.65
N GLN A 248 -9.08 8.15 6.79
CA GLN A 248 -9.71 9.42 7.18
C GLN A 248 -9.89 9.51 8.69
N GLY A 249 -10.14 10.73 9.18
CA GLY A 249 -10.38 11.03 10.60
C GLY A 249 -9.14 10.89 11.46
N THR A 250 -9.32 10.91 12.77
CA THR A 250 -8.26 10.79 13.79
C THR A 250 -8.65 9.76 14.82
N LEU A 251 -7.68 8.93 15.25
CA LEU A 251 -7.82 7.98 16.34
C LEU A 251 -6.96 8.43 17.52
N HIS A 252 -7.49 8.30 18.74
CA HIS A 252 -6.80 8.66 19.98
C HIS A 252 -6.67 7.44 20.91
N ILE A 253 -5.69 7.49 21.79
CA ILE A 253 -5.59 6.51 22.88
C ILE A 253 -6.82 6.63 23.77
N GLY A 254 -7.46 5.49 24.08
CA GLY A 254 -8.70 5.40 24.85
C GLY A 254 -9.97 5.35 24.00
N ASP A 255 -9.90 5.62 22.70
CA ASP A 255 -11.06 5.50 21.82
C ASP A 255 -11.63 4.09 21.83
N GLU A 256 -12.97 4.00 21.88
CA GLU A 256 -13.68 2.76 21.59
C GLU A 256 -13.78 2.58 20.08
N ILE A 257 -13.34 1.43 19.60
CA ILE A 257 -13.26 1.11 18.17
C ILE A 257 -13.95 -0.22 17.85
N GLU A 258 -14.50 -0.31 16.65
CA GLU A 258 -15.11 -1.51 16.09
C GLU A 258 -14.26 -2.00 14.92
N VAL A 259 -14.10 -3.31 14.80
CA VAL A 259 -13.47 -4.00 13.65
C VAL A 259 -14.55 -4.73 12.86
N SER A 260 -14.77 -4.36 11.61
CA SER A 260 -15.83 -4.89 10.74
C SER A 260 -15.24 -5.52 9.46
N PRO A 261 -15.82 -6.62 8.97
CA PRO A 261 -16.93 -7.43 9.45
C PRO A 261 -16.64 -8.26 10.71
N GLY A 262 -15.45 -8.12 11.32
CA GLY A 262 -15.08 -8.72 12.58
C GLY A 262 -14.58 -10.17 12.46
N VAL A 263 -14.92 -11.02 13.43
CA VAL A 263 -14.42 -12.38 13.55
C VAL A 263 -15.44 -13.41 13.06
N LYS A 264 -14.92 -14.52 12.56
CA LYS A 264 -15.72 -15.68 12.15
C LYS A 264 -16.23 -16.40 13.41
N VAL A 265 -17.54 -16.57 13.49
CA VAL A 265 -18.21 -17.34 14.53
C VAL A 265 -19.07 -18.44 13.89
N GLU A 266 -18.97 -19.66 14.39
CA GLU A 266 -19.82 -20.75 13.98
C GLU A 266 -20.96 -20.92 14.99
N LYS A 267 -22.19 -20.70 14.54
CA LYS A 267 -23.40 -20.87 15.33
C LYS A 267 -24.43 -21.66 14.52
N ASP A 268 -24.95 -22.72 15.10
CA ASP A 268 -25.97 -23.60 14.49
C ASP A 268 -25.56 -24.15 13.12
N GLY A 269 -24.28 -24.55 12.96
CA GLY A 269 -23.71 -25.04 11.70
C GLY A 269 -23.57 -23.99 10.60
N LYS A 270 -23.82 -22.70 10.91
CA LYS A 270 -23.66 -21.58 9.97
C LYS A 270 -22.50 -20.69 10.40
N THR A 271 -21.67 -20.33 9.43
CA THR A 271 -20.63 -19.31 9.61
C THR A 271 -21.26 -17.92 9.56
N LYS A 272 -21.01 -17.12 10.59
CA LYS A 272 -21.34 -15.69 10.61
C LYS A 272 -20.10 -14.88 10.96
N TYR A 273 -20.06 -13.64 10.50
CA TYR A 273 -19.06 -12.67 10.93
C TYR A 273 -19.73 -11.70 11.91
N VAL A 274 -19.05 -11.45 13.03
CA VAL A 274 -19.56 -10.59 14.09
C VAL A 274 -18.52 -9.49 14.32
N PRO A 275 -18.92 -8.21 14.21
CA PRO A 275 -18.05 -7.10 14.57
C PRO A 275 -17.48 -7.26 15.98
N VAL A 276 -16.27 -6.80 16.19
CA VAL A 276 -15.59 -6.87 17.47
C VAL A 276 -15.29 -5.46 17.94
N THR A 277 -15.73 -5.13 19.15
CA THR A 277 -15.46 -3.84 19.79
C THR A 277 -14.30 -3.98 20.77
N THR A 278 -13.44 -2.97 20.84
CA THR A 278 -12.28 -2.91 21.74
C THR A 278 -11.86 -1.44 21.95
N HIS A 279 -10.82 -1.21 22.77
CA HIS A 279 -10.26 0.13 22.97
C HIS A 279 -8.86 0.25 22.40
N VAL A 280 -8.49 1.45 22.00
CA VAL A 280 -7.13 1.82 21.62
C VAL A 280 -6.29 1.96 22.89
N THR A 281 -5.40 1.01 23.15
CA THR A 281 -4.52 1.04 24.33
C THR A 281 -3.18 1.71 24.07
N SER A 282 -2.72 1.72 22.80
CA SER A 282 -1.51 2.39 22.37
C SER A 282 -1.54 2.64 20.87
N LEU A 283 -0.82 3.67 20.43
CA LEU A 283 -0.62 4.01 19.02
C LEU A 283 0.87 4.08 18.74
N MET A 284 1.32 3.43 17.67
CA MET A 284 2.73 3.44 17.26
C MET A 284 2.87 3.60 15.74
N CYS A 285 3.88 4.35 15.32
CA CYS A 285 4.34 4.41 13.94
C CYS A 285 5.82 4.04 13.88
N GLY A 286 6.13 2.89 13.29
CA GLY A 286 7.48 2.31 13.42
C GLY A 286 7.84 2.06 14.88
N GLU A 287 8.89 2.71 15.37
CA GLU A 287 9.35 2.63 16.77
C GLU A 287 8.83 3.79 17.65
N GLN A 288 8.07 4.71 17.07
CA GLN A 288 7.62 5.92 17.74
C GLN A 288 6.22 5.74 18.32
N VAL A 289 6.04 6.19 19.57
CA VAL A 289 4.74 6.23 20.24
C VAL A 289 4.03 7.51 19.86
N LEU A 290 2.77 7.39 19.44
CA LEU A 290 1.90 8.50 19.08
C LEU A 290 0.85 8.74 20.16
N GLU A 291 0.38 9.98 20.31
CA GLU A 291 -0.78 10.35 21.13
C GLU A 291 -2.07 10.24 20.30
N GLU A 292 -1.98 10.53 19.01
CA GLU A 292 -3.06 10.41 18.03
C GLU A 292 -2.53 9.82 16.71
N ALA A 293 -3.41 9.21 15.93
CA ALA A 293 -3.11 8.69 14.60
C ALA A 293 -4.02 9.35 13.56
N THR A 294 -3.38 9.96 12.56
CA THR A 294 -4.02 10.67 11.45
C THR A 294 -3.83 9.90 10.13
N PRO A 295 -4.45 10.32 9.02
CA PRO A 295 -4.20 9.73 7.70
C PRO A 295 -2.73 9.79 7.29
N GLY A 296 -2.27 8.71 6.66
CA GLY A 296 -0.89 8.53 6.24
C GLY A 296 -0.08 7.64 7.17
N GLY A 297 1.00 7.07 6.64
CA GLY A 297 1.83 6.11 7.35
C GLY A 297 1.14 4.78 7.65
N LEU A 298 1.88 3.91 8.31
CA LEU A 298 1.38 2.66 8.84
C LEU A 298 1.41 2.70 10.35
N ILE A 299 0.23 2.54 10.94
CA ILE A 299 -0.01 2.66 12.36
C ILE A 299 -0.24 1.28 12.95
N ALA A 300 0.38 0.99 14.06
CA ALA A 300 0.08 -0.16 14.90
C ALA A 300 -0.75 0.29 16.10
N ILE A 301 -1.93 -0.29 16.24
CA ILE A 301 -2.88 -0.06 17.33
C ILE A 301 -2.80 -1.23 18.30
N GLY A 302 -2.37 -0.98 19.53
CA GLY A 302 -2.56 -1.93 20.62
C GLY A 302 -4.02 -1.91 21.07
N THR A 303 -4.56 -3.07 21.38
CA THR A 303 -5.97 -3.24 21.79
C THR A 303 -6.10 -4.10 23.03
N ASP A 304 -7.33 -4.21 23.58
CA ASP A 304 -7.68 -5.16 24.63
C ASP A 304 -8.14 -6.52 24.10
N LEU A 305 -8.09 -6.73 22.77
CA LEU A 305 -8.51 -8.00 22.16
C LEU A 305 -7.65 -9.15 22.64
N ASP A 306 -8.28 -10.31 22.82
CA ASP A 306 -7.54 -11.56 23.00
C ASP A 306 -6.53 -11.72 21.84
N PRO A 307 -5.23 -11.93 22.13
CA PRO A 307 -4.19 -12.11 21.10
C PRO A 307 -4.52 -13.21 20.08
N ALA A 308 -5.31 -14.21 20.45
CA ALA A 308 -5.78 -15.27 19.54
C ALA A 308 -6.62 -14.70 18.37
N VAL A 309 -7.32 -13.58 18.59
CA VAL A 309 -8.13 -12.91 17.55
C VAL A 309 -7.25 -12.24 16.49
N THR A 310 -6.13 -11.67 16.90
CA THR A 310 -5.22 -10.91 16.02
C THR A 310 -4.09 -11.77 15.44
N LYS A 311 -3.86 -12.96 15.99
CA LYS A 311 -2.77 -13.85 15.58
C LYS A 311 -2.84 -14.21 14.10
N ALA A 312 -1.67 -14.32 13.47
CA ALA A 312 -1.49 -14.80 12.10
C ALA A 312 -2.29 -14.03 11.04
N ASP A 313 -2.37 -12.71 11.20
CA ASP A 313 -3.05 -11.81 10.26
C ASP A 313 -4.57 -12.07 10.10
N ASN A 314 -5.23 -12.63 11.12
CA ASN A 314 -6.66 -12.99 11.09
C ASN A 314 -7.60 -11.80 10.81
N LEU A 315 -7.18 -10.57 11.12
CA LEU A 315 -7.98 -9.36 10.90
C LEU A 315 -7.59 -8.59 9.63
N VAL A 316 -6.70 -9.11 8.81
CA VAL A 316 -6.37 -8.50 7.50
C VAL A 316 -7.61 -8.39 6.62
N GLY A 317 -7.73 -7.27 5.92
CA GLY A 317 -8.89 -6.98 5.07
C GLY A 317 -10.12 -6.48 5.83
N ARG A 318 -10.00 -6.20 7.13
CA ARG A 318 -11.04 -5.56 7.92
C ARG A 318 -10.91 -4.04 7.85
N VAL A 319 -11.98 -3.37 8.25
CA VAL A 319 -12.03 -1.93 8.43
C VAL A 319 -12.24 -1.65 9.92
N LEU A 320 -11.53 -0.67 10.45
CA LEU A 320 -11.59 -0.27 11.84
C LEU A 320 -11.98 1.20 11.93
N GLY A 321 -12.80 1.55 12.93
CA GLY A 321 -13.22 2.92 13.23
C GLY A 321 -14.21 2.95 14.38
N TYR A 322 -14.97 4.04 14.52
CA TYR A 322 -15.92 4.16 15.63
C TYR A 322 -17.12 3.21 15.48
N PRO A 323 -17.63 2.64 16.59
CA PRO A 323 -18.78 1.73 16.56
C PRO A 323 -20.00 2.33 15.85
N GLY A 324 -20.58 1.55 14.93
CA GLY A 324 -21.74 1.97 14.14
C GLY A 324 -21.48 3.09 13.13
N ARG A 325 -20.21 3.46 12.86
CA ARG A 325 -19.81 4.48 11.87
C ARG A 325 -19.02 3.90 10.70
N LEU A 326 -18.86 2.60 10.67
CA LEU A 326 -18.14 1.89 9.61
C LEU A 326 -19.00 1.67 8.35
N PRO A 327 -18.38 1.43 7.20
CA PRO A 327 -19.08 0.99 6.00
C PRO A 327 -19.93 -0.27 6.26
N PRO A 328 -21.05 -0.44 5.52
CA PRO A 328 -21.88 -1.62 5.65
C PRO A 328 -21.11 -2.89 5.33
N VAL A 329 -21.46 -3.97 6.05
CA VAL A 329 -20.96 -5.32 5.77
C VAL A 329 -21.82 -5.94 4.68
N LEU A 330 -21.20 -6.33 3.59
CA LEU A 330 -21.84 -6.85 2.40
C LEU A 330 -21.44 -8.32 2.19
N ASP A 331 -22.42 -9.17 2.04
CA ASP A 331 -22.27 -10.59 1.60
C ASP A 331 -22.54 -10.76 0.10
N ARG A 332 -23.03 -9.69 -0.54
CA ARG A 332 -23.21 -9.57 -1.98
C ARG A 332 -22.71 -8.21 -2.45
N LEU A 333 -22.16 -8.17 -3.66
CA LEU A 333 -21.75 -6.93 -4.31
C LEU A 333 -22.47 -6.81 -5.65
N GLU A 334 -23.14 -5.69 -5.85
CA GLU A 334 -23.65 -5.26 -7.14
C GLU A 334 -22.73 -4.14 -7.66
N MET A 335 -22.14 -4.37 -8.84
CA MET A 335 -21.06 -3.53 -9.34
C MET A 335 -21.26 -3.17 -10.81
N GLN A 336 -21.09 -1.90 -11.18
CA GLN A 336 -20.87 -1.49 -12.56
C GLN A 336 -19.44 -1.90 -12.96
N VAL A 337 -19.31 -2.78 -13.94
CA VAL A 337 -18.02 -3.40 -14.30
C VAL A 337 -17.38 -2.69 -15.49
N HIS A 338 -16.07 -2.49 -15.38
CA HIS A 338 -15.18 -1.97 -16.41
C HIS A 338 -14.11 -3.02 -16.67
N LEU A 339 -14.21 -3.73 -17.79
CA LEU A 339 -13.23 -4.74 -18.18
C LEU A 339 -12.07 -4.11 -18.95
N LEU A 340 -10.87 -4.66 -18.72
CA LEU A 340 -9.70 -4.35 -19.53
C LEU A 340 -9.89 -4.95 -20.94
N GLU A 341 -9.24 -4.35 -21.94
CA GLU A 341 -9.28 -4.89 -23.31
C GLU A 341 -8.58 -6.26 -23.41
N ARG A 342 -7.49 -6.43 -22.64
CA ARG A 342 -6.66 -7.64 -22.65
C ARG A 342 -6.34 -8.12 -21.25
N VAL A 343 -6.18 -9.43 -21.12
CA VAL A 343 -5.76 -10.07 -19.86
C VAL A 343 -4.29 -9.72 -19.61
N VAL A 344 -4.02 -9.13 -18.47
CA VAL A 344 -2.68 -8.71 -18.11
C VAL A 344 -1.84 -9.91 -17.67
N GLY A 345 -0.60 -10.01 -18.19
CA GLY A 345 0.34 -11.07 -17.82
C GLY A 345 0.09 -12.42 -18.48
N SER A 346 -0.78 -12.51 -19.50
CA SER A 346 -0.87 -13.70 -20.36
C SER A 346 0.12 -13.61 -21.51
N SER A 347 0.77 -14.71 -21.85
CA SER A 347 1.71 -14.80 -23.00
C SER A 347 1.04 -14.48 -24.32
N ASP A 348 -0.28 -14.69 -24.42
CA ASP A 348 -1.02 -14.64 -25.68
C ASP A 348 -1.82 -13.35 -25.85
N GLU A 349 -1.67 -12.35 -24.93
CA GLU A 349 -2.43 -11.09 -24.96
C GLU A 349 -3.96 -11.30 -25.24
N ALA A 350 -4.53 -12.35 -24.66
CA ALA A 350 -5.92 -12.72 -24.88
C ALA A 350 -6.87 -11.58 -24.52
N ALA A 351 -7.90 -11.36 -25.35
CA ALA A 351 -8.96 -10.42 -25.03
C ALA A 351 -9.71 -10.85 -23.75
N VAL A 352 -10.12 -9.89 -22.92
CA VAL A 352 -10.95 -10.19 -21.75
C VAL A 352 -12.36 -10.51 -22.21
N GLU A 353 -12.77 -11.76 -22.04
CA GLU A 353 -14.15 -12.16 -22.32
C GLU A 353 -15.14 -11.55 -21.31
N PRO A 354 -16.39 -11.31 -21.69
CA PRO A 354 -17.45 -10.89 -20.77
C PRO A 354 -17.59 -11.85 -19.58
N ILE A 355 -17.96 -11.32 -18.42
CA ILE A 355 -18.17 -12.10 -17.20
C ILE A 355 -19.42 -12.96 -17.34
N LYS A 356 -19.31 -14.25 -17.03
CA LYS A 356 -20.38 -15.25 -17.14
C LYS A 356 -21.01 -15.56 -15.78
N VAL A 357 -22.31 -15.84 -15.76
CA VAL A 357 -23.02 -16.31 -14.57
C VAL A 357 -22.41 -17.64 -14.08
N LYS A 358 -22.34 -17.84 -12.77
CA LYS A 358 -21.68 -18.94 -12.07
C LYS A 358 -20.16 -18.99 -12.19
N GLU A 359 -19.56 -17.93 -12.70
CA GLU A 359 -18.11 -17.78 -12.74
C GLU A 359 -17.58 -17.34 -11.36
N PRO A 360 -16.52 -17.97 -10.82
CA PRO A 360 -15.85 -17.46 -9.62
C PRO A 360 -14.86 -16.34 -9.99
N LEU A 361 -14.96 -15.21 -9.32
CA LEU A 361 -14.03 -14.07 -9.42
C LEU A 361 -13.32 -13.85 -8.09
N MET A 362 -12.03 -13.55 -8.12
CA MET A 362 -11.36 -12.98 -6.97
C MET A 362 -11.58 -11.48 -6.97
N LEU A 363 -12.00 -10.94 -5.83
CA LEU A 363 -12.40 -9.56 -5.61
C LEU A 363 -11.52 -8.95 -4.54
N ASN A 364 -10.90 -7.79 -4.85
CA ASN A 364 -10.16 -7.00 -3.88
C ASN A 364 -10.90 -5.69 -3.60
N ALA A 365 -11.42 -5.57 -2.37
CA ALA A 365 -12.13 -4.39 -1.85
C ALA A 365 -11.27 -3.74 -0.75
N GLY A 366 -10.58 -2.64 -1.04
CA GLY A 366 -9.56 -2.12 -0.13
C GLY A 366 -8.49 -3.18 0.15
N THR A 367 -8.19 -3.43 1.42
CA THR A 367 -7.26 -4.49 1.84
C THR A 367 -7.88 -5.89 1.87
N ALA A 368 -9.20 -5.99 1.72
CA ALA A 368 -9.91 -7.27 1.74
C ALA A 368 -9.79 -8.03 0.42
N THR A 369 -9.52 -9.33 0.52
CA THR A 369 -9.55 -10.26 -0.62
C THR A 369 -10.60 -11.34 -0.36
N THR A 370 -11.53 -11.52 -1.30
CA THR A 370 -12.57 -12.55 -1.23
C THR A 370 -12.80 -13.20 -2.60
N VAL A 371 -13.53 -14.28 -2.63
CA VAL A 371 -14.02 -14.89 -3.86
C VAL A 371 -15.53 -14.66 -3.95
N GLY A 372 -15.97 -14.08 -5.06
CA GLY A 372 -17.38 -13.89 -5.38
C GLY A 372 -17.82 -14.87 -6.47
N LEU A 373 -18.98 -15.50 -6.29
CA LEU A 373 -19.65 -16.26 -7.33
C LEU A 373 -20.62 -15.33 -8.07
N VAL A 374 -20.48 -15.20 -9.38
CA VAL A 374 -21.35 -14.37 -10.21
C VAL A 374 -22.76 -14.94 -10.24
N MET A 375 -23.72 -14.21 -9.70
CA MET A 375 -25.13 -14.57 -9.65
C MET A 375 -25.90 -14.00 -10.84
N LYS A 376 -25.52 -12.78 -11.26
CA LYS A 376 -26.14 -12.06 -12.39
C LYS A 376 -25.09 -11.28 -13.15
N SER A 377 -25.20 -11.24 -14.47
CA SER A 377 -24.36 -10.43 -15.35
C SER A 377 -25.22 -9.92 -16.50
N ALA A 378 -25.54 -8.62 -16.49
CA ALA A 378 -26.37 -7.99 -17.51
C ALA A 378 -26.07 -6.49 -17.60
N ASN A 379 -26.04 -5.94 -18.81
CA ASN A 379 -25.90 -4.49 -19.08
C ASN A 379 -24.67 -3.83 -18.40
N GLY A 380 -23.57 -4.56 -18.28
CA GLY A 380 -22.36 -4.07 -17.61
C GLY A 380 -22.44 -4.09 -16.08
N VAL A 381 -23.55 -4.56 -15.50
CA VAL A 381 -23.72 -4.75 -14.06
C VAL A 381 -23.54 -6.22 -13.70
N VAL A 382 -22.75 -6.49 -12.66
CA VAL A 382 -22.49 -7.84 -12.15
C VAL A 382 -22.83 -7.91 -10.67
N GLU A 383 -23.63 -8.91 -10.30
CA GLU A 383 -23.93 -9.26 -8.92
C GLU A 383 -23.12 -10.50 -8.51
N CYS A 384 -22.37 -10.42 -7.43
CA CYS A 384 -21.59 -11.51 -6.86
C CYS A 384 -22.02 -11.83 -5.45
N ALA A 385 -22.24 -13.11 -5.14
CA ALA A 385 -22.34 -13.61 -3.76
C ALA A 385 -20.94 -13.91 -3.24
N LEU A 386 -20.60 -13.40 -2.06
CA LEU A 386 -19.24 -13.45 -1.51
C LEU A 386 -19.04 -14.68 -0.62
N LYS A 387 -17.86 -15.29 -0.73
CA LYS A 387 -17.42 -16.33 0.21
C LYS A 387 -17.10 -15.76 1.60
N LEU A 388 -16.48 -14.57 1.64
CA LEU A 388 -16.17 -13.81 2.85
C LEU A 388 -16.79 -12.43 2.68
N PRO A 389 -17.59 -11.95 3.65
CA PRO A 389 -18.19 -10.63 3.57
C PRO A 389 -17.11 -9.55 3.64
N VAL A 390 -17.38 -8.40 3.06
CA VAL A 390 -16.50 -7.24 3.07
C VAL A 390 -17.23 -6.01 3.58
N ALA A 391 -16.50 -5.11 4.24
CA ALA A 391 -17.01 -3.78 4.58
C ALA A 391 -16.61 -2.81 3.46
N ALA A 392 -17.58 -2.27 2.72
CA ALA A 392 -17.31 -1.36 1.60
C ALA A 392 -18.44 -0.33 1.45
N GLN A 393 -18.10 0.85 0.92
CA GLN A 393 -19.04 1.93 0.63
C GLN A 393 -19.43 1.92 -0.85
N THR A 394 -20.65 2.40 -1.16
CA THR A 394 -21.05 2.74 -2.52
C THR A 394 -20.02 3.66 -3.17
N GLY A 395 -19.71 3.41 -4.44
CA GLY A 395 -18.67 4.11 -5.19
C GLY A 395 -17.27 3.54 -5.02
N SER A 396 -17.05 2.59 -4.09
CA SER A 396 -15.75 1.92 -3.93
C SER A 396 -15.38 1.15 -5.20
N ARG A 397 -14.10 1.27 -5.60
CA ARG A 397 -13.54 0.44 -6.68
C ARG A 397 -13.10 -0.91 -6.13
N ILE A 398 -13.49 -1.97 -6.81
CA ILE A 398 -13.20 -3.36 -6.46
C ILE A 398 -12.48 -4.00 -7.63
N ALA A 399 -11.24 -4.40 -7.44
CA ALA A 399 -10.48 -5.06 -8.49
C ALA A 399 -11.03 -6.47 -8.74
N LEU A 400 -11.17 -6.82 -10.01
CA LEU A 400 -11.74 -8.09 -10.48
C LEU A 400 -10.65 -8.94 -11.11
N SER A 401 -10.45 -10.14 -10.60
CA SER A 401 -9.50 -11.09 -11.19
C SER A 401 -10.19 -12.40 -11.54
N ARG A 402 -9.83 -12.96 -12.69
CA ARG A 402 -10.32 -14.23 -13.24
C ARG A 402 -9.21 -15.27 -13.20
N ARG A 403 -9.57 -16.53 -13.10
CA ARG A 403 -8.61 -17.62 -13.08
C ARG A 403 -8.23 -18.07 -14.49
N PHE A 404 -6.93 -17.92 -14.84
CA PHE A 404 -6.35 -18.39 -16.09
C PHE A 404 -5.19 -19.36 -15.78
N GLY A 405 -5.23 -20.56 -16.35
CA GLY A 405 -4.15 -21.52 -16.16
C GLY A 405 -3.78 -21.80 -14.70
N GLY A 406 -4.77 -21.78 -13.80
CA GLY A 406 -4.56 -21.99 -12.37
C GLY A 406 -4.19 -20.71 -11.58
N ARG A 407 -3.93 -19.58 -12.23
CA ARG A 407 -3.53 -18.29 -11.61
C ARG A 407 -4.64 -17.25 -11.72
N TRP A 408 -4.73 -16.35 -10.74
CA TRP A 408 -5.62 -15.20 -10.79
C TRP A 408 -4.97 -14.07 -11.59
N ARG A 409 -5.67 -13.56 -12.60
CA ARG A 409 -5.24 -12.46 -13.46
C ARG A 409 -6.25 -11.33 -13.41
N LEU A 410 -5.76 -10.10 -13.30
CA LEU A 410 -6.59 -8.90 -13.32
C LEU A 410 -7.31 -8.78 -14.66
N ILE A 411 -8.62 -8.58 -14.62
CA ILE A 411 -9.47 -8.42 -15.80
C ILE A 411 -10.20 -7.08 -15.83
N GLY A 412 -10.17 -6.30 -14.76
CA GLY A 412 -10.86 -5.03 -14.66
C GLY A 412 -11.22 -4.66 -13.24
N TYR A 413 -12.16 -3.75 -13.11
CA TYR A 413 -12.73 -3.35 -11.82
C TYR A 413 -14.25 -3.18 -11.90
N GLY A 414 -14.87 -3.25 -10.73
CA GLY A 414 -16.26 -2.89 -10.51
C GLY A 414 -16.37 -1.65 -9.63
N VAL A 415 -17.33 -0.80 -9.90
CA VAL A 415 -17.73 0.31 -9.01
C VAL A 415 -18.98 -0.15 -8.28
N LEU A 416 -18.89 -0.23 -6.94
CA LEU A 416 -19.98 -0.67 -6.06
C LEU A 416 -21.16 0.30 -6.14
N GLN A 417 -22.38 -0.24 -6.39
CA GLN A 417 -23.63 0.52 -6.49
C GLN A 417 -24.38 0.62 -5.17
#